data_2d874720f66f0812aae0adf0132005ed
#
_entry.id   2d874720f66f0812aae0adf0132005ed
#
_cell.length_a   1.000
_cell.length_b   1.000
_cell.length_c   1.000
_cell.angle_alpha   90.00
_cell.angle_beta   90.00
_cell.angle_gamma   90.00
#
_symmetry.space_group_name_H-M   'P 1'
#
loop_
_entity.id
_entity.type
_entity.pdbx_description
1 polymer ?
#
loop_
_entity_poly.entity_id
_entity_poly.type
_entity_poly.pdbx_seq_one_letter_code
_entity_poly.pdbx_strand_id
1 'polypeptide(L)'
;SWRLEMKIVVLSTNPKLYSTRRLMEAGKENGHEMLVLNHKRCYMNITTMRPSIHYKGEAITGVDAIIPRIGASVSFYGTAVVRQFEMMGIYSVNESLAITRSRDKLRALQLLSRKGIGLPVTGFANSPDDTEDLLNFVGGAPVVIKLLEGTQGVGVVLGETRKAAESVVEAFRGLQANFMVQEFIKEAGGSDIRCFVIGGKVVAAMKRTGKEGDFRSNLHRGGSAELIKITPEERSTAVRSARIMGLNVAGVDLLRSNHGPVVMEVNSSPGLEGLEKATGKDVAGLVIQFIENNARPGRTRTRGSG
;
A
#
# COMPACT_ATOMS: atom_id res chain seq x y z
N SER A 1 -23.86 -5.47 21.11
CA SER A 1 -23.90 -5.18 19.68
C SER A 1 -24.25 -6.43 18.91
N TRP A 2 -25.36 -6.35 18.23
CA TRP A 2 -25.79 -7.41 17.33
C TRP A 2 -24.83 -7.51 16.16
N ARG A 3 -24.28 -8.69 15.93
CA ARG A 3 -23.52 -8.99 14.75
C ARG A 3 -24.44 -9.64 13.74
N LEU A 4 -24.63 -9.01 12.60
CA LEU A 4 -25.22 -9.69 11.47
C LEU A 4 -24.14 -10.48 10.77
N GLU A 5 -24.47 -11.71 10.38
CA GLU A 5 -23.67 -12.44 9.43
C GLU A 5 -23.59 -11.65 8.13
N MET A 6 -22.37 -11.34 7.69
CA MET A 6 -22.12 -10.65 6.44
C MET A 6 -21.54 -11.60 5.40
N LYS A 7 -21.80 -11.31 4.15
CA LYS A 7 -21.09 -11.92 3.02
C LYS A 7 -19.97 -10.97 2.63
N ILE A 8 -18.73 -11.40 2.84
CA ILE A 8 -17.53 -10.60 2.60
C ILE A 8 -16.71 -11.25 1.49
N VAL A 9 -16.36 -10.46 0.49
CA VAL A 9 -15.52 -10.90 -0.62
C VAL A 9 -14.12 -10.34 -0.45
N VAL A 10 -13.12 -11.23 -0.48
CA VAL A 10 -11.72 -10.84 -0.59
C VAL A 10 -11.34 -10.88 -2.07
N LEU A 11 -10.95 -9.74 -2.62
CA LEU A 11 -10.47 -9.65 -4.00
C LEU A 11 -8.97 -9.95 -4.04
N SER A 12 -8.62 -11.12 -4.53
CA SER A 12 -7.23 -11.58 -4.56
C SER A 12 -7.00 -12.46 -5.78
N THR A 13 -5.84 -12.32 -6.42
CA THR A 13 -5.46 -13.17 -7.55
C THR A 13 -5.02 -14.56 -7.14
N ASN A 14 -4.71 -14.78 -5.87
CA ASN A 14 -4.25 -16.07 -5.37
C ASN A 14 -4.81 -16.34 -3.96
N PRO A 15 -5.75 -17.29 -3.83
CA PRO A 15 -6.36 -17.61 -2.54
C PRO A 15 -5.40 -18.30 -1.56
N LYS A 16 -4.25 -18.77 -2.04
CA LYS A 16 -3.25 -19.47 -1.21
C LYS A 16 -2.27 -18.53 -0.51
N LEU A 17 -2.27 -17.23 -0.85
CA LEU A 17 -1.42 -16.26 -0.18
C LEU A 17 -1.76 -16.17 1.30
N TYR A 18 -0.75 -16.01 2.13
CA TYR A 18 -0.90 -15.94 3.59
C TYR A 18 -1.98 -14.92 3.99
N SER A 19 -1.88 -13.68 3.49
CA SER A 19 -2.82 -12.62 3.87
C SER A 19 -4.26 -12.95 3.47
N THR A 20 -4.45 -13.51 2.27
CA THR A 20 -5.78 -13.93 1.79
C THR A 20 -6.35 -15.02 2.69
N ARG A 21 -5.55 -16.06 2.99
CA ARG A 21 -5.99 -17.15 3.86
C ARG A 21 -6.35 -16.65 5.26
N ARG A 22 -5.54 -15.78 5.84
CA ARG A 22 -5.78 -15.23 7.17
C ARG A 22 -7.07 -14.41 7.23
N LEU A 23 -7.33 -13.58 6.22
CA LEU A 23 -8.58 -12.81 6.16
C LEU A 23 -9.78 -13.73 6.03
N MET A 24 -9.69 -14.78 5.24
CA MET A 24 -10.74 -15.78 5.11
C MET A 24 -11.01 -16.49 6.45
N GLU A 25 -9.94 -16.95 7.11
CA GLU A 25 -10.04 -17.59 8.43
C GLU A 25 -10.70 -16.67 9.45
N ALA A 26 -10.21 -15.44 9.57
CA ALA A 26 -10.71 -14.46 10.53
C ALA A 26 -12.19 -14.14 10.29
N GLY A 27 -12.61 -14.01 9.04
CA GLY A 27 -14.00 -13.78 8.71
C GLY A 27 -14.88 -14.96 9.09
N LYS A 28 -14.46 -16.18 8.81
CA LYS A 28 -15.19 -17.41 9.18
C LYS A 28 -15.30 -17.59 10.70
N GLU A 29 -14.19 -17.35 11.41
CA GLU A 29 -14.17 -17.41 12.88
C GLU A 29 -15.15 -16.43 13.52
N ASN A 30 -15.43 -15.31 12.84
CA ASN A 30 -16.38 -14.31 13.29
C ASN A 30 -17.80 -14.53 12.74
N GLY A 31 -18.06 -15.67 12.12
CA GLY A 31 -19.40 -16.07 11.68
C GLY A 31 -19.83 -15.49 10.34
N HIS A 32 -18.93 -14.98 9.53
CA HIS A 32 -19.24 -14.44 8.21
C HIS A 32 -19.10 -15.46 7.09
N GLU A 33 -19.88 -15.29 6.04
CA GLU A 33 -19.71 -16.00 4.79
C GLU A 33 -18.56 -15.33 4.01
N MET A 34 -17.50 -16.07 3.77
CA MET A 34 -16.31 -15.54 3.12
C MET A 34 -16.13 -16.13 1.74
N LEU A 35 -15.78 -15.29 0.78
CA LEU A 35 -15.58 -15.68 -0.61
C LEU A 35 -14.32 -14.98 -1.15
N VAL A 36 -13.48 -15.72 -1.86
CA VAL A 36 -12.36 -15.15 -2.61
C VAL A 36 -12.75 -15.06 -4.08
N LEU A 37 -12.64 -13.88 -4.66
CA LEU A 37 -12.78 -13.68 -6.09
C LEU A 37 -11.48 -13.14 -6.67
N ASN A 38 -11.05 -13.74 -7.77
CA ASN A 38 -9.94 -13.19 -8.53
C ASN A 38 -10.45 -12.00 -9.35
N HIS A 39 -10.06 -10.79 -8.92
CA HIS A 39 -10.54 -9.57 -9.58
C HIS A 39 -10.15 -9.48 -11.06
N LYS A 40 -9.10 -10.17 -11.49
CA LYS A 40 -8.74 -10.25 -12.92
C LYS A 40 -9.75 -11.06 -13.75
N ARG A 41 -10.53 -11.90 -13.10
CA ARG A 41 -11.53 -12.75 -13.74
C ARG A 41 -12.96 -12.26 -13.54
N CYS A 42 -13.13 -11.19 -12.73
CA CYS A 42 -14.42 -10.51 -12.62
C CYS A 42 -14.67 -9.71 -13.90
N TYR A 43 -15.92 -9.71 -14.37
CA TYR A 43 -16.32 -8.84 -15.46
C TYR A 43 -17.59 -8.09 -15.09
N MET A 44 -17.81 -6.97 -15.77
CA MET A 44 -18.78 -5.98 -15.32
C MET A 44 -19.81 -5.70 -16.41
N ASN A 45 -21.07 -5.57 -15.99
CA ASN A 45 -22.11 -5.03 -16.83
C ASN A 45 -22.35 -3.56 -16.43
N ILE A 46 -22.09 -2.66 -17.34
CA ILE A 46 -22.27 -1.22 -17.13
C ILE A 46 -23.56 -0.81 -17.83
N THR A 47 -24.69 -1.17 -17.22
CA THR A 47 -26.02 -0.83 -17.68
C THR A 47 -26.60 0.27 -16.80
N THR A 48 -27.25 1.25 -17.43
CA THR A 48 -27.86 2.40 -16.72
C THR A 48 -28.68 1.94 -15.51
N MET A 49 -28.31 2.45 -14.34
CA MET A 49 -28.96 2.15 -13.04
C MET A 49 -28.93 0.69 -12.59
N ARG A 50 -28.21 -0.17 -13.29
CA ARG A 50 -28.16 -1.62 -12.98
C ARG A 50 -26.73 -2.15 -13.11
N PRO A 51 -25.77 -1.58 -12.38
CA PRO A 51 -24.40 -2.12 -12.39
C PRO A 51 -24.39 -3.52 -11.80
N SER A 52 -23.63 -4.43 -12.41
CA SER A 52 -23.47 -5.77 -11.89
C SER A 52 -22.05 -6.26 -12.12
N ILE A 53 -21.66 -7.25 -11.31
CA ILE A 53 -20.39 -7.96 -11.43
C ILE A 53 -20.69 -9.43 -11.63
N HIS A 54 -19.96 -10.04 -12.53
CA HIS A 54 -20.09 -11.46 -12.87
C HIS A 54 -18.76 -12.17 -12.69
N TYR A 55 -18.84 -13.45 -12.35
CA TYR A 55 -17.70 -14.32 -12.17
C TYR A 55 -18.09 -15.73 -12.58
N LYS A 56 -17.35 -16.31 -13.51
CA LYS A 56 -17.62 -17.66 -14.03
C LYS A 56 -19.07 -17.85 -14.50
N GLY A 57 -19.60 -16.87 -15.20
CA GLY A 57 -20.95 -16.93 -15.77
C GLY A 57 -22.07 -16.59 -14.84
N GLU A 58 -21.82 -16.28 -13.58
CA GLU A 58 -22.84 -15.96 -12.58
C GLU A 58 -22.71 -14.55 -12.06
N ALA A 59 -23.84 -13.91 -11.80
CA ALA A 59 -23.88 -12.62 -11.13
C ALA A 59 -23.51 -12.79 -9.66
N ILE A 60 -22.64 -11.90 -9.18
CA ILE A 60 -22.28 -11.86 -7.75
C ILE A 60 -23.29 -10.98 -7.04
N THR A 61 -24.01 -11.58 -6.08
CA THR A 61 -25.11 -10.89 -5.36
C THR A 61 -24.98 -11.08 -3.86
N GLY A 62 -25.66 -10.22 -3.10
CA GLY A 62 -25.76 -10.36 -1.65
C GLY A 62 -24.46 -10.04 -0.90
N VAL A 63 -23.51 -9.37 -1.53
CA VAL A 63 -22.24 -8.99 -0.89
C VAL A 63 -22.46 -7.76 -0.01
N ASP A 64 -21.99 -7.82 1.22
CA ASP A 64 -22.07 -6.72 2.18
C ASP A 64 -20.80 -5.87 2.21
N ALA A 65 -19.65 -6.50 2.01
CA ALA A 65 -18.37 -5.80 2.06
C ALA A 65 -17.33 -6.51 1.18
N ILE A 66 -16.36 -5.74 0.74
CA ILE A 66 -15.19 -6.27 0.02
C ILE A 66 -13.90 -5.84 0.70
N ILE A 67 -12.89 -6.70 0.60
CA ILE A 67 -11.53 -6.43 1.04
C ILE A 67 -10.62 -6.49 -0.20
N PRO A 68 -10.27 -5.35 -0.79
CA PRO A 68 -9.40 -5.34 -1.96
C PRO A 68 -7.95 -5.70 -1.59
N ARG A 69 -7.42 -6.70 -2.29
CA ARG A 69 -6.00 -7.07 -2.23
C ARG A 69 -5.43 -6.93 -3.64
N ILE A 70 -5.35 -5.68 -4.10
CA ILE A 70 -5.02 -5.36 -5.48
C ILE A 70 -3.50 -5.19 -5.61
N GLY A 71 -2.87 -6.01 -6.42
CA GLY A 71 -1.44 -5.89 -6.73
C GLY A 71 -1.15 -4.71 -7.66
N ALA A 72 0.09 -4.19 -7.60
CA ALA A 72 0.48 -3.01 -8.37
C ALA A 72 0.33 -3.19 -9.89
N SER A 73 0.64 -4.39 -10.39
CA SER A 73 0.58 -4.69 -11.84
C SER A 73 -0.83 -4.73 -12.42
N VAL A 74 -1.86 -4.79 -11.57
CA VAL A 74 -3.27 -4.91 -11.99
C VAL A 74 -4.12 -3.78 -11.43
N SER A 75 -3.50 -2.64 -11.09
CA SER A 75 -4.19 -1.52 -10.43
C SER A 75 -5.34 -0.96 -11.25
N PHE A 76 -5.17 -0.80 -12.56
CA PHE A 76 -6.23 -0.24 -13.42
C PHE A 76 -7.49 -1.11 -13.38
N TYR A 77 -7.37 -2.39 -13.69
CA TYR A 77 -8.54 -3.28 -13.72
C TYR A 77 -9.04 -3.60 -12.32
N GLY A 78 -8.15 -3.83 -11.38
CA GLY A 78 -8.51 -4.13 -10.00
C GLY A 78 -9.29 -3.00 -9.34
N THR A 79 -8.86 -1.76 -9.50
CA THR A 79 -9.59 -0.61 -8.96
C THR A 79 -10.91 -0.36 -9.69
N ALA A 80 -10.99 -0.70 -10.97
CA ALA A 80 -12.27 -0.65 -11.70
C ALA A 80 -13.28 -1.65 -11.11
N VAL A 81 -12.83 -2.85 -10.75
CA VAL A 81 -13.69 -3.85 -10.11
C VAL A 81 -14.13 -3.35 -8.72
N VAL A 82 -13.23 -2.80 -7.92
CA VAL A 82 -13.57 -2.20 -6.62
C VAL A 82 -14.62 -1.11 -6.80
N ARG A 83 -14.42 -0.22 -7.76
CA ARG A 83 -15.36 0.88 -8.03
C ARG A 83 -16.72 0.36 -8.46
N GLN A 84 -16.77 -0.73 -9.24
CA GLN A 84 -18.05 -1.32 -9.63
C GLN A 84 -18.83 -1.83 -8.41
N PHE A 85 -18.15 -2.47 -7.46
CA PHE A 85 -18.79 -2.84 -6.19
C PHE A 85 -19.32 -1.61 -5.44
N GLU A 86 -18.55 -0.54 -5.41
CA GLU A 86 -18.97 0.72 -4.78
C GLU A 86 -20.22 1.28 -5.46
N MET A 87 -20.29 1.22 -6.79
CA MET A 87 -21.46 1.66 -7.55
C MET A 87 -22.71 0.83 -7.27
N MET A 88 -22.52 -0.40 -6.85
CA MET A 88 -23.59 -1.28 -6.38
C MET A 88 -23.99 -1.03 -4.91
N GLY A 89 -23.38 -0.03 -4.26
CA GLY A 89 -23.65 0.30 -2.86
C GLY A 89 -22.94 -0.61 -1.86
N ILE A 90 -21.96 -1.39 -2.29
CA ILE A 90 -21.25 -2.35 -1.44
C ILE A 90 -20.08 -1.65 -0.76
N TYR A 91 -19.91 -1.88 0.53
CA TYR A 91 -18.84 -1.31 1.33
C TYR A 91 -17.49 -1.89 0.92
N SER A 92 -16.51 -1.04 0.66
CA SER A 92 -15.11 -1.43 0.47
C SER A 92 -14.28 -0.93 1.64
N VAL A 93 -13.48 -1.79 2.24
CA VAL A 93 -12.62 -1.42 3.37
C VAL A 93 -11.64 -0.30 2.98
N ASN A 94 -11.13 -0.34 1.76
CA ASN A 94 -10.43 0.76 1.13
C ASN A 94 -11.13 1.13 -0.17
N GLU A 95 -11.41 2.41 -0.35
CA GLU A 95 -12.10 2.91 -1.54
C GLU A 95 -11.18 2.90 -2.76
N SER A 96 -11.77 2.74 -3.95
CA SER A 96 -11.02 2.70 -5.21
C SER A 96 -10.17 3.95 -5.43
N LEU A 97 -10.70 5.13 -5.12
CA LEU A 97 -9.95 6.39 -5.22
C LEU A 97 -8.73 6.42 -4.29
N ALA A 98 -8.86 5.92 -3.08
CA ALA A 98 -7.76 5.88 -2.13
C ALA A 98 -6.66 4.91 -2.58
N ILE A 99 -7.06 3.75 -3.10
CA ILE A 99 -6.12 2.77 -3.66
C ILE A 99 -5.35 3.40 -4.83
N THR A 100 -6.06 4.02 -5.77
CA THR A 100 -5.46 4.67 -6.94
C THR A 100 -4.50 5.78 -6.52
N ARG A 101 -4.90 6.62 -5.56
CA ARG A 101 -4.09 7.71 -5.03
C ARG A 101 -2.79 7.21 -4.43
N SER A 102 -2.86 6.17 -3.61
CA SER A 102 -1.67 5.61 -2.95
C SER A 102 -0.75 4.86 -3.92
N ARG A 103 -1.29 4.32 -5.00
CA ARG A 103 -0.52 3.60 -6.04
C ARG A 103 0.28 4.53 -6.93
N ASP A 104 -0.17 5.75 -7.12
CA ASP A 104 0.56 6.78 -7.84
C ASP A 104 1.63 7.36 -6.89
N LYS A 105 2.84 6.83 -6.98
CA LYS A 105 3.93 7.17 -6.04
C LYS A 105 4.27 8.66 -6.03
N LEU A 106 4.32 9.28 -7.19
CA LEU A 106 4.61 10.70 -7.28
C LEU A 106 3.49 11.54 -6.65
N ARG A 107 2.26 11.23 -6.99
CA ARG A 107 1.08 11.90 -6.42
C ARG A 107 1.02 11.73 -4.91
N ALA A 108 1.26 10.52 -4.41
CA ALA A 108 1.28 10.25 -2.97
C ALA A 108 2.30 11.12 -2.25
N LEU A 109 3.52 11.22 -2.76
CA LEU A 109 4.56 12.06 -2.17
C LEU A 109 4.20 13.55 -2.21
N GLN A 110 3.63 14.02 -3.32
CA GLN A 110 3.18 15.41 -3.43
C GLN A 110 2.11 15.74 -2.39
N LEU A 111 1.14 14.84 -2.19
CA LEU A 111 0.08 15.04 -1.20
C LEU A 111 0.62 15.01 0.24
N LEU A 112 1.50 14.07 0.55
CA LEU A 112 2.13 13.95 1.86
C LEU A 112 2.98 15.19 2.17
N SER A 113 3.78 15.63 1.20
CA SER A 113 4.61 16.83 1.31
C SER A 113 3.77 18.06 1.63
N ARG A 114 2.69 18.26 0.90
CA ARG A 114 1.79 19.41 1.09
C ARG A 114 1.21 19.47 2.51
N LYS A 115 1.01 18.32 3.14
CA LYS A 115 0.45 18.19 4.48
C LYS A 115 1.51 18.20 5.59
N GLY A 116 2.77 18.45 5.24
CA GLY A 116 3.84 18.55 6.22
C GLY A 116 4.36 17.22 6.75
N ILE A 117 4.11 16.13 6.06
CA ILE A 117 4.67 14.82 6.42
C ILE A 117 6.15 14.81 6.03
N GLY A 118 7.00 14.35 6.95
CA GLY A 118 8.43 14.18 6.68
C GLY A 118 8.68 13.17 5.57
N LEU A 119 9.47 13.56 4.57
CA LEU A 119 9.85 12.73 3.44
C LEU A 119 11.36 12.85 3.22
N PRO A 120 12.01 11.82 2.67
CA PRO A 120 13.34 12.02 2.10
C PRO A 120 13.25 13.10 1.02
N VAL A 121 14.29 13.92 0.88
CA VAL A 121 14.32 14.87 -0.23
C VAL A 121 14.21 14.09 -1.53
N THR A 122 13.24 14.45 -2.35
CA THR A 122 12.87 13.71 -3.55
C THR A 122 12.83 14.66 -4.73
N GLY A 123 13.41 14.21 -5.84
CA GLY A 123 13.36 14.93 -7.09
C GLY A 123 12.80 14.07 -8.21
N PHE A 124 12.10 14.71 -9.12
CA PHE A 124 11.58 14.09 -10.32
C PHE A 124 11.74 15.05 -11.48
N ALA A 125 12.24 14.56 -12.62
CA ALA A 125 12.37 15.33 -13.84
C ALA A 125 12.03 14.46 -15.04
N ASN A 126 11.38 15.06 -16.03
CA ASN A 126 11.03 14.37 -17.27
C ASN A 126 12.13 14.48 -18.34
N SER A 127 12.92 15.56 -18.31
CA SER A 127 13.96 15.79 -19.31
C SER A 127 15.33 15.27 -18.84
N PRO A 128 16.13 14.62 -19.71
CA PRO A 128 17.50 14.25 -19.39
C PRO A 128 18.40 15.45 -19.14
N ASP A 129 18.03 16.63 -19.66
CA ASP A 129 18.81 17.85 -19.49
C ASP A 129 18.86 18.33 -18.03
N ASP A 130 17.91 17.89 -17.22
CA ASP A 130 17.78 18.31 -15.82
C ASP A 130 18.43 17.32 -14.83
N THR A 131 19.13 16.30 -15.30
CA THR A 131 19.69 15.24 -14.45
C THR A 131 20.67 15.80 -13.41
N GLU A 132 21.52 16.74 -13.79
CA GLU A 132 22.49 17.32 -12.87
C GLU A 132 21.82 18.08 -11.72
N ASP A 133 20.84 18.93 -12.04
CA ASP A 133 20.07 19.65 -11.05
C ASP A 133 19.30 18.70 -10.14
N LEU A 134 18.73 17.65 -10.73
CA LEU A 134 17.98 16.64 -9.99
C LEU A 134 18.85 15.97 -8.93
N LEU A 135 20.05 15.56 -9.28
CA LEU A 135 21.01 14.98 -8.34
C LEU A 135 21.45 15.98 -7.27
N ASN A 136 21.59 17.24 -7.65
CA ASN A 136 21.94 18.30 -6.69
C ASN A 136 20.82 18.56 -5.68
N PHE A 137 19.55 18.48 -6.08
CA PHE A 137 18.42 18.65 -5.17
C PHE A 137 18.46 17.69 -3.99
N VAL A 138 18.88 16.46 -4.23
CA VAL A 138 18.91 15.43 -3.18
C VAL A 138 20.25 15.39 -2.44
N GLY A 139 21.11 16.37 -2.64
CA GLY A 139 22.40 16.49 -1.95
C GLY A 139 23.53 15.70 -2.58
N GLY A 140 23.38 15.25 -3.81
CA GLY A 140 24.38 14.44 -4.51
C GLY A 140 24.36 12.98 -4.08
N ALA A 141 25.44 12.27 -4.41
CA ALA A 141 25.58 10.87 -4.03
C ALA A 141 26.06 10.73 -2.57
N PRO A 142 25.71 9.63 -1.87
CA PRO A 142 24.89 8.52 -2.37
C PRO A 142 23.42 8.92 -2.54
N VAL A 143 22.77 8.33 -3.54
CA VAL A 143 21.38 8.66 -3.90
C VAL A 143 20.62 7.39 -4.24
N VAL A 144 19.35 7.34 -3.85
CA VAL A 144 18.44 6.24 -4.18
C VAL A 144 17.67 6.59 -5.44
N ILE A 145 17.67 5.70 -6.41
CA ILE A 145 16.96 5.86 -7.67
C ILE A 145 15.89 4.78 -7.74
N LYS A 146 14.63 5.20 -7.90
CA LYS A 146 13.47 4.29 -7.86
C LYS A 146 12.66 4.40 -9.14
N LEU A 147 12.36 3.24 -9.74
CA LEU A 147 11.34 3.18 -10.78
C LEU A 147 9.97 3.42 -10.15
N LEU A 148 9.14 4.22 -10.82
CA LEU A 148 7.81 4.54 -10.31
C LEU A 148 6.86 3.35 -10.36
N GLU A 149 7.11 2.39 -11.24
CA GLU A 149 6.26 1.22 -11.45
C GLU A 149 6.82 -0.06 -10.80
N GLY A 150 7.93 0.04 -10.07
CA GLY A 150 8.54 -1.09 -9.38
C GLY A 150 7.87 -1.39 -8.04
N THR A 151 7.90 -2.67 -7.62
CA THR A 151 7.37 -3.13 -6.35
C THR A 151 8.39 -3.97 -5.59
N GLN A 152 8.25 -4.08 -4.26
CA GLN A 152 9.04 -4.96 -3.39
C GLN A 152 10.57 -4.77 -3.54
N GLY A 153 11.01 -3.55 -3.75
CA GLY A 153 12.42 -3.22 -3.92
C GLY A 153 12.99 -3.51 -5.31
N VAL A 154 12.19 -4.05 -6.21
CA VAL A 154 12.58 -4.21 -7.62
C VAL A 154 12.57 -2.83 -8.28
N GLY A 155 13.66 -2.50 -8.99
CA GLY A 155 13.82 -1.17 -9.60
C GLY A 155 14.24 -0.08 -8.61
N VAL A 156 14.79 -0.45 -7.46
CA VAL A 156 15.40 0.47 -6.49
C VAL A 156 16.91 0.26 -6.49
N VAL A 157 17.67 1.30 -6.79
CA VAL A 157 19.11 1.24 -6.92
C VAL A 157 19.76 2.33 -6.07
N LEU A 158 20.84 1.96 -5.36
CA LEU A 158 21.68 2.94 -4.68
C LEU A 158 22.84 3.34 -5.60
N GLY A 159 22.88 4.61 -5.99
CA GLY A 159 24.03 5.19 -6.67
C GLY A 159 25.02 5.72 -5.64
N GLU A 160 26.06 4.97 -5.34
CA GLU A 160 27.01 5.32 -4.29
C GLU A 160 27.90 6.51 -4.64
N THR A 161 28.16 6.71 -5.93
CA THR A 161 28.91 7.83 -6.46
C THR A 161 28.07 8.58 -7.47
N ARG A 162 28.44 9.84 -7.74
CA ARG A 162 27.77 10.63 -8.77
C ARG A 162 27.79 9.96 -10.13
N LYS A 163 28.94 9.41 -10.52
CA LYS A 163 29.10 8.72 -11.78
C LYS A 163 28.21 7.50 -11.89
N ALA A 164 28.13 6.69 -10.82
CA ALA A 164 27.24 5.55 -10.78
C ALA A 164 25.77 5.97 -10.88
N ALA A 165 25.38 7.03 -10.17
CA ALA A 165 24.03 7.58 -10.23
C ALA A 165 23.67 8.06 -11.63
N GLU A 166 24.54 8.80 -12.28
CA GLU A 166 24.35 9.27 -13.66
C GLU A 166 24.18 8.10 -14.64
N SER A 167 24.97 7.04 -14.48
CA SER A 167 24.86 5.84 -15.33
C SER A 167 23.51 5.14 -15.17
N VAL A 168 23.00 5.02 -13.95
CA VAL A 168 21.68 4.42 -13.69
C VAL A 168 20.57 5.28 -14.28
N VAL A 169 20.65 6.59 -14.11
CA VAL A 169 19.67 7.54 -14.67
C VAL A 169 19.64 7.43 -16.20
N GLU A 170 20.80 7.39 -16.86
CA GLU A 170 20.87 7.20 -18.30
C GLU A 170 20.24 5.88 -18.75
N ALA A 171 20.52 4.80 -18.02
CA ALA A 171 19.94 3.50 -18.34
C ALA A 171 18.40 3.52 -18.24
N PHE A 172 17.84 4.11 -17.21
CA PHE A 172 16.39 4.22 -17.04
C PHE A 172 15.77 5.10 -18.12
N ARG A 173 16.41 6.20 -18.48
CA ARG A 173 15.96 7.06 -19.59
C ARG A 173 15.99 6.35 -20.92
N GLY A 174 17.03 5.56 -21.18
CA GLY A 174 17.13 4.75 -22.39
C GLY A 174 16.00 3.74 -22.53
N LEU A 175 15.45 3.28 -21.41
CA LEU A 175 14.30 2.39 -21.36
C LEU A 175 12.96 3.16 -21.36
N GLN A 176 12.99 4.49 -21.41
CA GLN A 176 11.82 5.37 -21.29
C GLN A 176 11.02 5.11 -19.98
N ALA A 177 11.73 4.69 -18.94
CA ALA A 177 11.12 4.43 -17.65
C ALA A 177 10.99 5.70 -16.82
N ASN A 178 9.86 5.87 -16.15
CA ASN A 178 9.67 6.93 -15.16
C ASN A 178 10.38 6.53 -13.86
N PHE A 179 11.13 7.44 -13.29
CA PHE A 179 11.85 7.21 -12.04
C PHE A 179 11.93 8.48 -11.21
N MET A 180 12.23 8.29 -9.93
CA MET A 180 12.52 9.40 -9.02
C MET A 180 13.89 9.20 -8.39
N VAL A 181 14.50 10.27 -7.93
CA VAL A 181 15.72 10.24 -7.12
C VAL A 181 15.38 10.72 -5.71
N GLN A 182 15.95 10.08 -4.71
CA GLN A 182 15.77 10.44 -3.32
C GLN A 182 17.10 10.44 -2.58
N GLU A 183 17.22 11.32 -1.58
CA GLU A 183 18.36 11.25 -0.69
C GLU A 183 18.41 9.89 0.01
N PHE A 184 19.62 9.41 0.21
CA PHE A 184 19.82 8.17 0.96
C PHE A 184 19.87 8.47 2.46
N ILE A 185 18.97 7.88 3.22
CA ILE A 185 18.91 8.05 4.69
C ILE A 185 19.86 7.03 5.31
N LYS A 186 21.13 7.36 5.36
CA LYS A 186 22.20 6.48 5.84
C LYS A 186 22.00 6.09 7.30
N GLU A 187 21.51 7.00 8.13
CA GLU A 187 21.28 6.80 9.57
C GLU A 187 20.20 5.76 9.87
N ALA A 188 19.36 5.41 8.90
CA ALA A 188 18.38 4.33 9.07
C ALA A 188 19.04 2.94 9.13
N GLY A 189 20.28 2.82 8.67
CA GLY A 189 21.07 1.60 8.84
C GLY A 189 20.54 0.36 8.12
N GLY A 190 19.85 0.52 6.99
CA GLY A 190 19.26 -0.59 6.24
C GLY A 190 18.00 -1.17 6.86
N SER A 191 17.40 -0.46 7.79
CA SER A 191 16.15 -0.86 8.46
C SER A 191 15.04 0.12 8.18
N ASP A 192 13.80 -0.36 8.12
CA ASP A 192 12.62 0.49 8.14
C ASP A 192 11.63 0.01 9.19
N ILE A 193 10.59 0.81 9.42
CA ILE A 193 9.50 0.46 10.31
C ILE A 193 8.24 0.38 9.47
N ARG A 194 7.56 -0.76 9.48
CA ARG A 194 6.22 -0.88 8.93
C ARG A 194 5.20 -0.73 10.04
N CYS A 195 4.37 0.30 9.92
CA CYS A 195 3.21 0.51 10.77
C CYS A 195 1.96 0.06 10.04
N PHE A 196 1.18 -0.82 10.68
CA PHE A 196 -0.10 -1.24 10.15
C PHE A 196 -1.20 -0.38 10.79
N VAL A 197 -1.88 0.39 9.95
CA VAL A 197 -2.92 1.33 10.39
C VAL A 197 -4.28 0.78 10.04
N ILE A 198 -5.18 0.75 11.01
CA ILE A 198 -6.58 0.41 10.80
C ILE A 198 -7.44 1.48 11.49
N GLY A 199 -8.30 2.14 10.71
CA GLY A 199 -9.28 3.08 11.25
C GLY A 199 -8.68 4.21 12.09
N GLY A 200 -7.53 4.74 11.69
CA GLY A 200 -6.88 5.83 12.38
C GLY A 200 -6.03 5.43 13.60
N LYS A 201 -5.69 4.14 13.71
CA LYS A 201 -4.83 3.62 14.79
C LYS A 201 -3.74 2.73 14.23
N VAL A 202 -2.52 2.85 14.77
CA VAL A 202 -1.48 1.86 14.51
C VAL A 202 -1.76 0.65 15.40
N VAL A 203 -2.15 -0.45 14.78
CA VAL A 203 -2.52 -1.69 15.51
C VAL A 203 -1.33 -2.61 15.67
N ALA A 204 -0.33 -2.51 14.81
CA ALA A 204 0.88 -3.32 14.87
C ALA A 204 2.02 -2.57 14.18
N ALA A 205 3.24 -2.80 14.63
CA ALA A 205 4.43 -2.25 14.02
C ALA A 205 5.57 -3.26 14.09
N MET A 206 6.40 -3.29 13.05
CA MET A 206 7.59 -4.13 13.03
C MET A 206 8.76 -3.36 12.43
N LYS A 207 9.95 -3.68 12.90
CA LYS A 207 11.20 -3.23 12.28
C LYS A 207 11.64 -4.30 11.29
N ARG A 208 11.85 -3.89 10.06
CA ARG A 208 12.39 -4.76 9.03
C ARG A 208 13.83 -4.37 8.79
N THR A 209 14.71 -5.35 8.73
CA THR A 209 16.13 -5.13 8.47
C THR A 209 16.51 -5.92 7.24
N GLY A 210 17.14 -5.25 6.28
CA GLY A 210 17.64 -5.89 5.07
C GLY A 210 18.78 -6.84 5.35
N LYS A 211 19.08 -7.72 4.41
CA LYS A 211 20.24 -8.59 4.45
C LYS A 211 21.50 -7.74 4.57
N GLU A 212 22.52 -8.24 5.27
CA GLU A 212 23.80 -7.55 5.39
C GLU A 212 24.34 -7.13 4.01
N GLY A 213 24.72 -5.86 3.90
CA GLY A 213 25.18 -5.26 2.64
C GLY A 213 24.06 -4.77 1.72
N ASP A 214 22.80 -5.09 2.03
CA ASP A 214 21.66 -4.56 1.28
C ASP A 214 21.07 -3.34 2.03
N PHE A 215 20.91 -2.22 1.34
CA PHE A 215 20.32 -1.01 1.91
C PHE A 215 18.79 -1.07 2.00
N ARG A 216 18.17 -2.07 1.35
CA ARG A 216 16.73 -2.27 1.33
C ARG A 216 16.32 -3.20 2.47
N SER A 217 15.21 -2.91 3.11
CA SER A 217 14.68 -3.66 4.25
C SER A 217 13.64 -4.71 3.88
N ASN A 218 13.52 -5.06 2.60
CA ASN A 218 12.51 -5.98 2.10
C ASN A 218 12.75 -7.42 2.57
N LEU A 219 11.78 -8.00 3.29
CA LEU A 219 11.84 -9.36 3.82
C LEU A 219 11.99 -10.45 2.76
N HIS A 220 11.42 -10.23 1.57
CA HIS A 220 11.51 -11.21 0.47
C HIS A 220 12.93 -11.37 -0.08
N ARG A 221 13.86 -10.52 0.33
CA ARG A 221 15.27 -10.56 -0.06
C ARG A 221 16.18 -11.06 1.06
N GLY A 222 15.66 -11.85 1.98
CA GLY A 222 16.41 -12.44 3.06
C GLY A 222 16.59 -11.55 4.28
N GLY A 223 15.75 -10.51 4.40
CA GLY A 223 15.74 -9.67 5.58
C GLY A 223 15.04 -10.32 6.77
N SER A 224 15.06 -9.65 7.91
CA SER A 224 14.42 -10.06 9.15
C SER A 224 13.40 -9.03 9.62
N ALA A 225 12.48 -9.47 10.48
CA ALA A 225 11.50 -8.60 11.10
C ALA A 225 11.43 -8.88 12.60
N GLU A 226 11.23 -7.84 13.37
CA GLU A 226 11.09 -7.93 14.82
C GLU A 226 10.06 -6.92 15.34
N LEU A 227 9.49 -7.24 16.50
CA LEU A 227 8.61 -6.32 17.20
C LEU A 227 9.39 -5.04 17.56
N ILE A 228 8.77 -3.89 17.39
CA ILE A 228 9.36 -2.60 17.75
C ILE A 228 8.37 -1.74 18.48
N LYS A 229 8.87 -0.95 19.42
CA LYS A 229 8.12 0.14 20.05
C LYS A 229 8.33 1.41 19.22
N ILE A 230 7.24 1.95 18.71
CA ILE A 230 7.28 3.18 17.96
C ILE A 230 7.10 4.40 18.87
N THR A 231 7.66 5.53 18.45
CA THR A 231 7.51 6.80 19.14
C THR A 231 6.14 7.42 18.88
N PRO A 232 5.68 8.35 19.73
CA PRO A 232 4.45 9.11 19.45
C PRO A 232 4.47 9.84 18.11
N GLU A 233 5.63 10.37 17.71
CA GLU A 233 5.80 11.05 16.42
C GLU A 233 5.67 10.06 15.24
N GLU A 234 6.27 8.89 15.35
CA GLU A 234 6.13 7.83 14.35
C GLU A 234 4.68 7.38 14.23
N ARG A 235 4.00 7.20 15.34
CA ARG A 235 2.58 6.86 15.37
C ARG A 235 1.72 7.90 14.67
N SER A 236 1.91 9.18 15.02
CA SER A 236 1.19 10.28 14.41
C SER A 236 1.44 10.37 12.91
N THR A 237 2.69 10.23 12.50
CA THR A 237 3.07 10.27 11.08
C THR A 237 2.39 9.15 10.30
N ALA A 238 2.37 7.93 10.83
CA ALA A 238 1.73 6.79 10.17
C ALA A 238 0.21 7.00 10.03
N VAL A 239 -0.45 7.41 11.10
CA VAL A 239 -1.91 7.64 11.11
C VAL A 239 -2.29 8.75 10.14
N ARG A 240 -1.56 9.88 10.17
CA ARG A 240 -1.81 11.01 9.27
C ARG A 240 -1.59 10.63 7.82
N SER A 241 -0.55 9.87 7.53
CA SER A 241 -0.24 9.42 6.16
C SER A 241 -1.35 8.54 5.57
N ALA A 242 -1.86 7.59 6.35
CA ALA A 242 -2.99 6.77 5.93
C ALA A 242 -4.23 7.64 5.66
N ARG A 243 -4.51 8.60 6.53
CA ARG A 243 -5.64 9.52 6.40
C ARG A 243 -5.53 10.41 5.16
N ILE A 244 -4.34 10.95 4.88
CA ILE A 244 -4.10 11.78 3.70
C ILE A 244 -4.37 10.99 2.42
N MET A 245 -4.02 9.71 2.39
CA MET A 245 -4.34 8.83 1.27
C MET A 245 -5.81 8.43 1.23
N GLY A 246 -6.54 8.57 2.32
CA GLY A 246 -7.93 8.13 2.43
C GLY A 246 -8.08 6.63 2.69
N LEU A 247 -7.03 5.98 3.19
CA LEU A 247 -7.02 4.55 3.45
C LEU A 247 -7.48 4.23 4.88
N ASN A 248 -8.41 3.30 5.00
CA ASN A 248 -8.84 2.76 6.30
C ASN A 248 -7.88 1.68 6.80
N VAL A 249 -7.32 0.92 5.88
CA VAL A 249 -6.29 -0.10 6.16
C VAL A 249 -5.07 0.23 5.32
N ALA A 250 -3.94 0.41 5.97
CA ALA A 250 -2.72 0.80 5.28
C ALA A 250 -1.47 0.25 5.98
N GLY A 251 -0.45 -0.02 5.19
CA GLY A 251 0.91 -0.20 5.67
C GLY A 251 1.69 1.08 5.39
N VAL A 252 2.23 1.71 6.42
CA VAL A 252 3.04 2.90 6.27
C VAL A 252 4.48 2.56 6.61
N ASP A 253 5.38 2.74 5.66
CA ASP A 253 6.79 2.45 5.83
C ASP A 253 7.55 3.73 6.17
N LEU A 254 8.24 3.72 7.30
CA LEU A 254 8.98 4.84 7.84
C LEU A 254 10.47 4.52 7.93
N LEU A 255 11.30 5.52 7.69
CA LEU A 255 12.70 5.49 8.09
C LEU A 255 12.92 6.44 9.26
N ARG A 256 13.79 6.05 10.18
CA ARG A 256 14.28 6.92 11.25
C ARG A 256 15.44 7.74 10.71
N SER A 257 15.21 9.04 10.59
CA SER A 257 16.24 9.98 10.15
C SER A 257 16.67 10.88 11.30
N ASN A 258 17.76 11.64 11.10
CA ASN A 258 18.21 12.64 12.05
C ASN A 258 17.24 13.80 12.23
N HIS A 259 16.23 13.88 11.35
CA HIS A 259 15.20 14.93 11.36
C HIS A 259 13.83 14.42 11.79
N GLY A 260 13.75 13.23 12.36
CA GLY A 260 12.51 12.57 12.70
C GLY A 260 12.10 11.51 11.69
N PRO A 261 10.91 10.93 11.83
CA PRO A 261 10.45 9.90 10.90
C PRO A 261 10.17 10.48 9.51
N VAL A 262 10.58 9.75 8.48
CA VAL A 262 10.25 10.09 7.10
C VAL A 262 9.51 8.93 6.46
N VAL A 263 8.50 9.26 5.66
CA VAL A 263 7.65 8.26 4.99
C VAL A 263 8.27 7.85 3.67
N MET A 264 8.40 6.55 3.48
CA MET A 264 8.89 5.96 2.23
C MET A 264 7.74 5.56 1.31
N GLU A 265 6.70 4.95 1.88
CA GLU A 265 5.59 4.41 1.11
C GLU A 265 4.35 4.28 1.98
N VAL A 266 3.18 4.47 1.37
CA VAL A 266 1.88 4.12 1.95
C VAL A 266 1.26 3.05 1.05
N ASN A 267 1.07 1.85 1.61
CA ASN A 267 0.61 0.67 0.89
C ASN A 267 -0.84 0.36 1.22
N SER A 268 -1.69 0.25 0.20
CA SER A 268 -3.12 -0.05 0.36
C SER A 268 -3.43 -1.54 0.58
N SER A 269 -2.49 -2.43 0.31
CA SER A 269 -2.66 -3.88 0.47
C SER A 269 -1.45 -4.50 1.18
N PRO A 270 -1.16 -4.05 2.43
CA PRO A 270 0.01 -4.52 3.14
C PRO A 270 -0.10 -6.01 3.49
N GLY A 271 1.02 -6.73 3.40
CA GLY A 271 1.08 -8.14 3.77
C GLY A 271 0.91 -8.32 5.27
N LEU A 272 0.24 -9.38 5.67
CA LEU A 272 0.00 -9.70 7.09
C LEU A 272 1.06 -10.62 7.70
N GLU A 273 1.75 -11.42 6.89
CA GLU A 273 2.61 -12.49 7.39
C GLU A 273 3.71 -12.00 8.32
N GLY A 274 4.51 -11.06 7.86
CA GLY A 274 5.61 -10.53 8.67
C GLY A 274 5.13 -9.87 9.94
N LEU A 275 4.06 -9.10 9.86
CA LEU A 275 3.48 -8.41 11.01
C LEU A 275 2.91 -9.36 12.04
N GLU A 276 2.08 -10.32 11.61
CA GLU A 276 1.50 -11.29 12.55
C GLU A 276 2.56 -12.15 13.23
N LYS A 277 3.56 -12.59 12.45
CA LYS A 277 4.65 -13.40 13.00
C LYS A 277 5.57 -12.61 13.95
N ALA A 278 5.90 -11.37 13.60
CA ALA A 278 6.78 -10.55 14.43
C ALA A 278 6.10 -10.03 15.70
N THR A 279 4.80 -9.76 15.66
CA THR A 279 4.08 -9.13 16.77
C THR A 279 3.22 -10.09 17.58
N GLY A 280 2.88 -11.25 17.03
CA GLY A 280 1.94 -12.19 17.64
C GLY A 280 0.48 -11.68 17.66
N LYS A 281 0.18 -10.60 16.95
CA LYS A 281 -1.16 -10.02 16.92
C LYS A 281 -1.98 -10.61 15.80
N ASP A 282 -3.29 -10.75 16.04
CA ASP A 282 -4.27 -11.16 15.06
C ASP A 282 -4.73 -9.94 14.23
N VAL A 283 -3.89 -9.53 13.30
CA VAL A 283 -4.16 -8.37 12.46
C VAL A 283 -5.33 -8.61 11.53
N ALA A 284 -5.44 -9.82 10.99
CA ALA A 284 -6.59 -10.19 10.14
C ALA A 284 -7.91 -10.04 10.90
N GLY A 285 -7.97 -10.49 12.16
CA GLY A 285 -9.13 -10.32 13.01
C GLY A 285 -9.52 -8.87 13.23
N LEU A 286 -8.52 -8.00 13.38
CA LEU A 286 -8.74 -6.56 13.55
C LEU A 286 -9.32 -5.90 12.28
N VAL A 287 -8.91 -6.38 11.10
CA VAL A 287 -9.51 -5.92 9.83
C VAL A 287 -11.00 -6.31 9.78
N ILE A 288 -11.31 -7.55 10.11
CA ILE A 288 -12.70 -8.04 10.13
C ILE A 288 -13.53 -7.24 11.14
N GLN A 289 -12.99 -6.98 12.32
CA GLN A 289 -13.67 -6.18 13.34
C GLN A 289 -13.95 -4.76 12.82
N PHE A 290 -13.02 -4.16 12.13
CA PHE A 290 -13.22 -2.84 11.51
C PHE A 290 -14.38 -2.87 10.51
N ILE A 291 -14.48 -3.90 9.69
CA ILE A 291 -15.59 -4.07 8.76
C ILE A 291 -16.91 -4.20 9.51
N GLU A 292 -16.97 -5.04 10.55
CA GLU A 292 -18.17 -5.21 11.38
C GLU A 292 -18.66 -3.88 11.96
N ASN A 293 -17.73 -3.02 12.36
CA ASN A 293 -18.08 -1.75 12.99
C ASN A 293 -18.45 -0.66 11.96
N ASN A 294 -18.06 -0.81 10.70
CA ASN A 294 -18.16 0.26 9.73
C ASN A 294 -18.96 -0.05 8.47
N ALA A 295 -19.07 -1.32 8.08
CA ALA A 295 -19.76 -1.70 6.86
C ALA A 295 -21.26 -1.38 6.95
N ARG A 296 -21.73 -0.56 6.03
CA ARG A 296 -23.13 -0.22 5.83
C ARG A 296 -23.35 -0.01 4.35
N PRO A 297 -24.53 -0.34 3.81
CA PRO A 297 -24.82 -0.07 2.41
C PRO A 297 -24.58 1.39 2.05
N GLY A 298 -23.82 1.63 1.00
CA GLY A 298 -23.52 2.98 0.51
C GLY A 298 -22.64 3.85 1.42
N ARG A 299 -21.99 3.29 2.43
CA ARG A 299 -21.15 4.04 3.39
C ARG A 299 -19.72 4.28 2.93
N THR A 300 -19.44 4.33 1.68
CA THR A 300 -18.16 4.80 1.16
C THR A 300 -18.23 6.29 0.86
N ARG A 301 -17.11 7.00 0.98
CA ARG A 301 -17.09 8.45 0.69
C ARG A 301 -17.48 8.76 -0.74
N THR A 302 -17.02 7.92 -1.65
CA THR A 302 -17.29 8.08 -3.07
C THR A 302 -18.71 7.70 -3.43
N ARG A 303 -19.34 6.81 -2.69
CA ARG A 303 -20.63 6.20 -3.00
C ARG A 303 -20.74 5.76 -4.46
N GLY A 304 -19.63 5.31 -5.00
CA GLY A 304 -19.55 4.97 -6.41
C GLY A 304 -19.45 6.17 -7.34
N SER A 305 -19.16 7.34 -6.84
CA SER A 305 -19.02 8.55 -7.67
C SER A 305 -17.73 8.57 -8.48
N GLY A 306 -16.86 7.63 -8.24
CA GLY A 306 -15.61 7.54 -8.99
C GLY A 306 -14.45 8.27 -8.35
#